data_9f36936fc8d6ac70963ce4609ce50725
#
_entry.id   9f36936fc8d6ac70963ce4609ce50725
#
_cell.length_a   1.000
_cell.length_b   1.000
_cell.length_c   1.000
_cell.angle_alpha   90.00
_cell.angle_beta   90.00
_cell.angle_gamma   90.00
#
_symmetry.space_group_name_H-M   'P 1'
#
loop_
_entity.id
_entity.type
_entity.pdbx_description
1 polymer ?
#
loop_
_entity_poly.entity_id
_entity_poly.type
_entity_poly.pdbx_seq_one_letter_code
_entity_poly.pdbx_strand_id
1 'polypeptide(L)'
;MILRNASGGVIFAAYRKLFHCNDALEAELHAILEGIKLTVEHSNSTIMVQSDCVLALKAISDASLDRSTYDHMIREIKFLLSDRVFVSVQNSRDQNRVADCLANFGRCGDSTSCWLGQAPPCVSDLVAEDYNSVNLK
;
A
#
# COMPACT_ATOMS: atom_id res chain seq x y z
N MET A 1 -5.08 1.33 -0.98
CA MET A 1 -4.13 0.92 0.10
C MET A 1 -4.87 0.44 1.33
N ILE A 2 -4.29 -0.49 2.05
CA ILE A 2 -4.84 -1.01 3.29
C ILE A 2 -3.69 -1.28 4.27
N LEU A 3 -3.84 -0.88 5.52
CA LEU A 3 -2.94 -1.22 6.61
C LEU A 3 -3.65 -2.19 7.56
N ARG A 4 -2.97 -3.30 7.87
CA ARG A 4 -3.44 -4.32 8.80
C ARG A 4 -2.43 -4.52 9.92
N ASN A 5 -2.91 -4.98 11.08
CA ASN A 5 -2.05 -5.45 12.14
C ASN A 5 -1.57 -6.90 11.86
N ALA A 6 -0.70 -7.43 12.72
CA ALA A 6 -0.14 -8.77 12.57
C ALA A 6 -1.20 -9.89 12.59
N SER A 7 -2.37 -9.66 13.19
CA SER A 7 -3.49 -10.60 13.22
C SER A 7 -4.45 -10.47 12.02
N GLY A 8 -4.17 -9.55 11.09
CA GLY A 8 -4.98 -9.31 9.90
C GLY A 8 -6.11 -8.28 10.07
N GLY A 9 -6.25 -7.71 11.27
CA GLY A 9 -7.25 -6.67 11.52
C GLY A 9 -6.92 -5.37 10.78
N VAL A 10 -7.94 -4.70 10.26
CA VAL A 10 -7.76 -3.46 9.52
C VAL A 10 -7.52 -2.28 10.48
N ILE A 11 -6.39 -1.59 10.31
CA ILE A 11 -6.10 -0.34 11.01
C ILE A 11 -6.68 0.83 10.22
N PHE A 12 -6.39 0.89 8.92
CA PHE A 12 -7.07 1.79 8.00
C PHE A 12 -7.17 1.20 6.60
N ALA A 13 -8.09 1.69 5.82
CA ALA A 13 -8.18 1.46 4.39
C ALA A 13 -8.41 2.80 3.69
N ALA A 14 -7.79 3.00 2.55
CA ALA A 14 -7.94 4.25 1.81
C ALA A 14 -7.74 4.03 0.31
N TYR A 15 -8.39 4.86 -0.47
CA TYR A 15 -8.05 5.06 -1.87
C TYR A 15 -7.95 6.56 -2.17
N ARG A 16 -7.14 6.89 -3.14
CA ARG A 16 -6.96 8.23 -3.63
C ARG A 16 -7.11 8.24 -5.15
N LYS A 17 -7.92 9.16 -5.65
CA LYS A 17 -7.97 9.41 -7.10
C LYS A 17 -6.73 10.18 -7.51
N LEU A 18 -6.00 9.66 -8.48
CA LEU A 18 -4.88 10.34 -9.12
C LEU A 18 -5.38 10.95 -10.43
N PHE A 19 -5.22 12.25 -10.57
CA PHE A 19 -5.70 12.96 -11.76
C PHE A 19 -4.82 12.71 -12.97
N HIS A 20 -3.54 12.44 -12.77
CA HIS A 20 -2.59 12.22 -13.85
C HIS A 20 -1.43 11.35 -13.38
N CYS A 21 -1.25 10.22 -14.03
CA CYS A 21 -0.07 9.36 -13.88
C CYS A 21 0.44 8.99 -15.26
N ASN A 22 1.77 9.02 -15.44
CA ASN A 22 2.39 8.69 -16.72
C ASN A 22 2.36 7.19 -17.02
N ASP A 23 2.47 6.36 -15.97
CA ASP A 23 2.48 4.91 -16.09
C ASP A 23 2.02 4.21 -14.80
N ALA A 24 1.95 2.88 -14.86
CA ALA A 24 1.54 2.05 -13.73
C ALA A 24 2.53 2.11 -12.55
N LEU A 25 3.83 2.27 -12.83
CA LEU A 25 4.87 2.39 -11.79
C LEU A 25 4.66 3.67 -10.97
N GLU A 26 4.37 4.79 -11.62
CA GLU A 26 4.08 6.05 -10.93
C GLU A 26 2.87 5.91 -10.01
N ALA A 27 1.80 5.30 -10.49
CA ALA A 27 0.60 5.06 -9.70
C ALA A 27 0.89 4.19 -8.47
N GLU A 28 1.70 3.14 -8.63
CA GLU A 28 2.09 2.26 -7.54
C GLU A 28 2.97 2.98 -6.51
N LEU A 29 3.94 3.77 -6.95
CA LEU A 29 4.78 4.56 -6.06
C LEU A 29 3.97 5.60 -5.27
N HIS A 30 2.99 6.25 -5.89
CA HIS A 30 2.05 7.13 -5.18
C HIS A 30 1.27 6.39 -4.11
N ALA A 31 0.76 5.19 -4.42
CA ALA A 31 0.02 4.37 -3.47
C ALA A 31 0.90 3.97 -2.28
N ILE A 32 2.13 3.56 -2.53
CA ILE A 32 3.11 3.21 -1.48
C ILE A 32 3.43 4.43 -0.61
N LEU A 33 3.73 5.57 -1.22
CA LEU A 33 4.07 6.80 -0.50
C LEU A 33 2.94 7.26 0.42
N GLU A 34 1.73 7.34 -0.08
CA GLU A 34 0.56 7.72 0.73
C GLU A 34 0.26 6.69 1.83
N GLY A 35 0.40 5.40 1.52
CA GLY A 35 0.25 4.32 2.50
C GLY A 35 1.26 4.42 3.63
N ILE A 36 2.52 4.71 3.32
CA ILE A 36 3.58 4.89 4.32
C ILE A 36 3.34 6.13 5.17
N LYS A 37 2.94 7.25 4.58
CA LYS A 37 2.58 8.46 5.34
C LYS A 37 1.52 8.18 6.39
N LEU A 38 0.43 7.55 5.99
CA LEU A 38 -0.64 7.16 6.91
C LEU A 38 -0.17 6.15 7.96
N THR A 39 0.67 5.20 7.58
CA THR A 39 1.23 4.21 8.51
C THR A 39 2.10 4.87 9.58
N VAL A 40 2.94 5.82 9.18
CA VAL A 40 3.82 6.56 10.11
C VAL A 40 3.00 7.37 11.11
N GLU A 41 1.87 7.91 10.69
CA GLU A 41 0.96 8.67 11.58
C GLU A 41 0.22 7.77 12.57
N HIS A 42 -0.08 6.53 12.21
CA HIS A 42 -0.98 5.65 12.98
C HIS A 42 -0.30 4.48 13.67
N SER A 43 0.99 4.24 13.44
CA SER A 43 1.70 3.08 13.98
C SER A 43 3.19 3.37 14.19
N ASN A 44 3.74 2.82 15.26
CA ASN A 44 5.19 2.82 15.55
C ASN A 44 5.85 1.46 15.29
N SER A 45 5.11 0.49 14.77
CA SER A 45 5.58 -0.87 14.55
C SER A 45 6.45 -1.00 13.30
N THR A 46 7.12 -2.14 13.16
CA THR A 46 7.78 -2.55 11.91
C THR A 46 6.76 -2.55 10.77
N ILE A 47 7.15 -2.02 9.63
CA ILE A 47 6.29 -1.91 8.47
C ILE A 47 6.62 -3.03 7.48
N MET A 48 5.60 -3.73 7.02
CA MET A 48 5.70 -4.64 5.89
C MET A 48 4.98 -4.03 4.69
N VAL A 49 5.73 -3.75 3.64
CA VAL A 49 5.18 -3.24 2.38
C VAL A 49 4.96 -4.41 1.43
N GLN A 50 3.72 -4.65 1.08
CA GLN A 50 3.33 -5.69 0.12
C GLN A 50 2.81 -5.06 -1.16
N SER A 51 3.34 -5.52 -2.29
CA SER A 51 2.93 -5.08 -3.62
C SER A 51 3.14 -6.19 -4.65
N ASP A 52 2.35 -6.21 -5.69
CA ASP A 52 2.58 -7.04 -6.88
C ASP A 52 3.52 -6.36 -7.89
N CYS A 53 3.87 -5.10 -7.67
CA CYS A 53 4.79 -4.35 -8.52
C CYS A 53 6.25 -4.55 -8.10
N VAL A 54 6.96 -5.45 -8.77
CA VAL A 54 8.38 -5.76 -8.49
C VAL A 54 9.28 -4.54 -8.65
N LEU A 55 9.02 -3.71 -9.66
CA LEU A 55 9.83 -2.51 -9.94
C LEU A 55 9.73 -1.49 -8.80
N ALA A 56 8.53 -1.28 -8.25
CA ALA A 56 8.35 -0.40 -7.11
C ALA A 56 9.08 -0.90 -5.86
N LEU A 57 8.94 -2.20 -5.55
CA LEU A 57 9.62 -2.82 -4.40
C LEU A 57 11.13 -2.76 -4.53
N LYS A 58 11.68 -3.02 -5.71
CA LYS A 58 13.13 -2.89 -5.96
C LYS A 58 13.60 -1.46 -5.77
N ALA A 59 12.87 -0.48 -6.29
CA ALA A 59 13.24 0.93 -6.18
C ALA A 59 13.34 1.39 -4.73
N ILE A 60 12.40 1.00 -3.87
CA ILE A 60 12.40 1.41 -2.45
C ILE A 60 13.39 0.61 -1.60
N SER A 61 13.79 -0.59 -2.03
CA SER A 61 14.71 -1.47 -1.30
C SER A 61 16.16 -1.27 -1.71
N ASP A 62 16.43 -0.74 -2.90
CA ASP A 62 17.79 -0.55 -3.41
C ASP A 62 18.47 0.62 -2.70
N ALA A 63 19.68 0.37 -2.18
CA ALA A 63 20.50 1.40 -1.53
C ALA A 63 21.13 2.39 -2.50
N SER A 64 21.17 2.08 -3.81
CA SER A 64 21.72 2.96 -4.83
C SER A 64 20.83 4.19 -5.07
N LEU A 65 21.46 5.27 -5.56
CA LEU A 65 20.74 6.47 -5.97
C LEU A 65 19.90 6.14 -7.21
N ASP A 66 18.59 6.27 -7.09
CA ASP A 66 17.72 6.18 -8.24
C ASP A 66 17.83 7.47 -9.06
N ARG A 67 18.15 7.34 -10.34
CA ARG A 67 18.21 8.45 -11.30
C ARG A 67 17.03 8.47 -12.25
N SER A 68 15.96 7.74 -11.92
CA SER A 68 14.75 7.71 -12.73
C SER A 68 13.93 9.00 -12.60
N THR A 69 12.93 9.12 -13.44
CA THR A 69 11.96 10.23 -13.41
C THR A 69 11.23 10.34 -12.06
N TYR A 70 11.14 9.24 -11.30
CA TYR A 70 10.42 9.16 -10.03
C TYR A 70 11.34 9.22 -8.80
N ASP A 71 12.57 9.63 -8.96
CA ASP A 71 13.56 9.65 -7.88
C ASP A 71 13.10 10.46 -6.65
N HIS A 72 12.36 11.53 -6.86
CA HIS A 72 11.84 12.37 -5.78
C HIS A 72 10.85 11.60 -4.88
N MET A 73 9.95 10.81 -5.45
CA MET A 73 9.03 9.96 -4.68
C MET A 73 9.76 8.85 -3.94
N ILE A 74 10.71 8.20 -4.62
CA ILE A 74 11.50 7.11 -4.06
C ILE A 74 12.34 7.62 -2.88
N ARG A 75 12.95 8.78 -3.00
CA ARG A 75 13.70 9.42 -1.90
C ARG A 75 12.80 9.76 -0.73
N GLU A 76 11.61 10.27 -0.96
CA GLU A 76 10.65 10.59 0.09
C GLU A 76 10.21 9.32 0.83
N ILE A 77 9.91 8.24 0.11
CA ILE A 77 9.59 6.94 0.69
C ILE A 77 10.75 6.43 1.56
N LYS A 78 11.98 6.43 1.04
CA LYS A 78 13.17 6.01 1.78
C LYS A 78 13.41 6.85 3.02
N PHE A 79 13.19 8.16 2.95
CA PHE A 79 13.31 9.06 4.09
C PHE A 79 12.29 8.71 5.19
N LEU A 80 11.03 8.49 4.84
CA LEU A 80 9.99 8.11 5.78
C LEU A 80 10.25 6.74 6.44
N LEU A 81 10.92 5.84 5.74
CA LEU A 81 11.29 4.50 6.24
C LEU A 81 12.63 4.48 6.99
N SER A 82 13.43 5.57 6.96
CA SER A 82 14.79 5.58 7.49
C SER A 82 14.87 5.33 9.00
N ASP A 83 13.87 5.76 9.75
CA ASP A 83 13.79 5.60 11.21
C ASP A 83 13.07 4.33 11.64
N ARG A 84 12.75 3.44 10.70
CA ARG A 84 11.95 2.24 10.96
C ARG A 84 12.54 1.01 10.31
N VAL A 85 12.32 -0.12 10.95
CA VAL A 85 12.54 -1.42 10.30
C VAL A 85 11.38 -1.67 9.34
N PHE A 86 11.70 -1.90 8.07
CA PHE A 86 10.70 -2.29 7.09
C PHE A 86 11.16 -3.52 6.29
N VAL A 87 10.20 -4.25 5.78
CA VAL A 87 10.40 -5.42 4.92
C VAL A 87 9.53 -5.25 3.69
N SER A 88 10.09 -5.43 2.51
CA SER A 88 9.32 -5.47 1.27
C SER A 88 9.02 -6.91 0.87
N VAL A 89 7.79 -7.19 0.54
CA VAL A 89 7.32 -8.52 0.14
C VAL A 89 6.54 -8.42 -1.15
N GLN A 90 7.00 -9.17 -2.15
CA GLN A 90 6.23 -9.32 -3.38
C GLN A 90 5.09 -10.31 -3.12
N ASN A 91 3.87 -9.91 -3.50
CA ASN A 91 2.73 -10.82 -3.58
C ASN A 91 2.19 -10.89 -5.01
N SER A 92 1.39 -11.93 -5.29
CA SER A 92 0.68 -12.03 -6.55
C SER A 92 -0.56 -11.14 -6.55
N ARG A 93 -1.12 -10.88 -7.73
CA ARG A 93 -2.40 -10.14 -7.83
C ARG A 93 -3.50 -10.82 -7.04
N ASP A 94 -3.54 -12.15 -7.04
CA ASP A 94 -4.55 -12.91 -6.30
C ASP A 94 -4.44 -12.72 -4.78
N GLN A 95 -3.23 -12.44 -4.29
CA GLN A 95 -2.96 -12.13 -2.89
C GLN A 95 -3.19 -10.64 -2.56
N ASN A 96 -3.31 -9.80 -3.58
CA ASN A 96 -3.46 -8.35 -3.45
C ASN A 96 -4.89 -7.87 -3.77
N ARG A 97 -5.88 -8.75 -3.64
CA ARG A 97 -7.27 -8.51 -4.06
C ARG A 97 -7.91 -7.29 -3.39
N VAL A 98 -7.67 -7.10 -2.10
CA VAL A 98 -8.23 -5.98 -1.36
C VAL A 98 -7.68 -4.65 -1.87
N ALA A 99 -6.36 -4.56 -2.05
CA ALA A 99 -5.72 -3.35 -2.58
C ALA A 99 -6.17 -3.06 -4.02
N ASP A 100 -6.29 -4.08 -4.87
CA ASP A 100 -6.79 -3.96 -6.24
C ASP A 100 -8.24 -3.47 -6.28
N CYS A 101 -9.11 -4.00 -5.41
CA CYS A 101 -10.49 -3.57 -5.34
C CYS A 101 -10.60 -2.10 -4.89
N LEU A 102 -9.82 -1.69 -3.90
CA LEU A 102 -9.76 -0.30 -3.47
C LEU A 102 -9.24 0.64 -4.58
N ALA A 103 -8.21 0.20 -5.32
CA ALA A 103 -7.68 0.96 -6.45
C ALA A 103 -8.71 1.14 -7.56
N ASN A 104 -9.45 0.08 -7.90
CA ASN A 104 -10.54 0.14 -8.86
C ASN A 104 -11.65 1.08 -8.41
N PHE A 105 -12.00 1.05 -7.13
CA PHE A 105 -13.00 1.93 -6.56
C PHE A 105 -12.57 3.40 -6.67
N GLY A 106 -11.29 3.69 -6.40
CA GLY A 106 -10.72 5.03 -6.55
C GLY A 106 -10.68 5.52 -8.01
N ARG A 107 -10.46 4.61 -8.97
CA ARG A 107 -10.49 4.96 -10.40
C ARG A 107 -11.88 5.32 -10.91
N CYS A 108 -12.89 4.61 -10.43
CA CYS A 108 -14.29 4.80 -10.86
C CYS A 108 -14.98 5.93 -10.12
N GLY A 109 -14.47 6.33 -8.94
CA GLY A 109 -15.03 7.38 -8.12
C GLY A 109 -14.42 8.76 -8.39
N ASP A 110 -15.08 9.79 -7.90
CA ASP A 110 -14.62 11.18 -8.03
C ASP A 110 -13.97 11.73 -6.76
N SER A 111 -13.80 10.89 -5.73
CA SER A 111 -13.32 11.33 -4.41
C SER A 111 -12.17 10.47 -3.90
N THR A 112 -11.44 11.03 -2.96
CA THR A 112 -10.49 10.31 -2.10
C THR A 112 -11.17 10.01 -0.77
N SER A 113 -11.03 8.80 -0.25
CA SER A 113 -11.64 8.39 1.02
C SER A 113 -10.68 7.54 1.85
N CYS A 114 -10.83 7.65 3.17
CA CYS A 114 -10.07 6.90 4.15
C CYS A 114 -11.01 6.38 5.25
N TRP A 115 -10.84 5.13 5.65
CA TRP A 115 -11.58 4.49 6.74
C TRP A 115 -10.59 4.08 7.85
N LEU A 116 -10.89 4.45 9.08
CA LEU A 116 -10.09 4.09 10.25
C LEU A 116 -10.75 2.94 11.01
N GLY A 117 -9.95 1.93 11.37
CA GLY A 117 -10.41 0.80 12.17
C GLY A 117 -11.35 -0.17 11.46
N GLN A 118 -11.68 0.07 10.20
CA GLN A 118 -12.59 -0.76 9.41
C GLN A 118 -12.27 -0.70 7.93
N ALA A 119 -12.75 -1.69 7.18
CA ALA A 119 -12.71 -1.68 5.73
C ALA A 119 -14.01 -1.11 5.16
N PRO A 120 -13.98 -0.44 3.98
CA PRO A 120 -15.22 -0.05 3.31
C PRO A 120 -16.03 -1.28 2.88
N PRO A 121 -17.35 -1.15 2.74
CA PRO A 121 -18.22 -2.29 2.39
C PRO A 121 -17.81 -3.01 1.10
N CYS A 122 -17.22 -2.29 0.13
CA CYS A 122 -16.80 -2.87 -1.15
C CYS A 122 -15.70 -3.94 -1.02
N VAL A 123 -14.95 -3.95 0.07
CA VAL A 123 -13.86 -4.92 0.32
C VAL A 123 -14.01 -5.72 1.61
N SER A 124 -15.07 -5.49 2.38
CA SER A 124 -15.26 -6.14 3.68
C SER A 124 -15.27 -7.67 3.58
N ASP A 125 -15.89 -8.21 2.56
CA ASP A 125 -15.94 -9.66 2.33
C ASP A 125 -14.56 -10.22 1.97
N LEU A 126 -13.80 -9.52 1.13
CA LEU A 126 -12.43 -9.91 0.76
C LEU A 126 -11.49 -9.88 1.97
N VAL A 127 -11.63 -8.90 2.84
CA VAL A 127 -10.86 -8.81 4.09
C VAL A 127 -11.19 -9.98 5.01
N ALA A 128 -12.46 -10.35 5.12
CA ALA A 128 -12.89 -11.49 5.92
C ALA A 128 -12.37 -12.82 5.34
N GLU A 129 -12.39 -12.98 4.03
CA GLU A 129 -11.82 -14.16 3.35
C GLU A 129 -10.32 -14.30 3.62
N ASP A 130 -9.56 -13.23 3.48
CA ASP A 130 -8.13 -13.21 3.78
C ASP A 130 -7.84 -13.57 5.24
N TYR A 131 -8.61 -13.01 6.18
CA TYR A 131 -8.48 -13.30 7.60
C TYR A 131 -8.73 -14.78 7.90
N ASN A 132 -9.78 -15.35 7.32
CA ASN A 132 -10.12 -16.76 7.50
C ASN A 132 -9.05 -17.68 6.90
N SER A 133 -8.48 -17.32 5.75
CA SER A 133 -7.44 -18.13 5.11
C SER A 133 -6.14 -18.18 5.94
N VAL A 134 -5.80 -17.13 6.64
CA VAL A 134 -4.64 -17.07 7.55
C VAL A 134 -4.87 -17.93 8.79
N ASN A 135 -6.09 -17.92 9.33
CA ASN A 135 -6.42 -18.66 10.55
C ASN A 135 -6.65 -20.16 10.32
N LEU A 136 -6.84 -20.60 9.07
CA LEU A 136 -6.98 -22.01 8.71
C LEU A 136 -5.63 -22.71 8.45
N LYS A 137 -4.54 -21.98 8.43
CA LYS A 137 -3.16 -22.49 8.33
C LYS A 137 -2.52 -22.60 9.70
#